data_e133ea1a255a88f55e718ec1d6fb0fd5
#
_entry.id   e133ea1a255a88f55e718ec1d6fb0fd5
#
_cell.length_a   1.000
_cell.length_b   1.000
_cell.length_c   1.000
_cell.angle_alpha   90.00
_cell.angle_beta   90.00
_cell.angle_gamma   90.00
#
_symmetry.space_group_name_H-M   'P 1'
#
loop_
_entity.id
_entity.type
_entity.pdbx_description
1 polymer ?
#
loop_
_entity_poly.entity_id
_entity_poly.type
_entity_poly.pdbx_seq_one_letter_code
_entity_poly.pdbx_strand_id
1 'polypeptide(L)'
;YFAHEPWADSIEILNTVGVWDKNEITSSFWFTDSLEYIHYKCGSKHDSVLVKNTDNAPGLELKLKSKPHNIANNSEVIIKSNIPINNIVENLFTWNNINSPILPILLDPFTIKVPCEVQSLSEKILTIKSDAVESFIGSKNDSISFVFNLNKEKFGILNIKAENEIESICLELFDEDNIIRKLKLKSNQTIQWIPPGNYRLRTYIDQNNNNFWDSGKLTESLESESIKIYPELLKIR
;
A
#
# COMPACT_ATOMS: atom_id res chain seq x y z
N TYR A 1 -17.21 4.80 21.06
CA TYR A 1 -15.78 5.07 21.28
C TYR A 1 -15.36 4.57 22.64
N PHE A 2 -14.36 3.70 22.67
CA PHE A 2 -13.76 3.22 23.91
C PHE A 2 -12.39 3.90 24.07
N ALA A 3 -12.09 4.43 25.26
CA ALA A 3 -10.77 4.97 25.55
C ALA A 3 -9.72 3.83 25.50
N HIS A 4 -8.52 4.11 25.00
CA HIS A 4 -7.47 3.12 24.90
C HIS A 4 -6.90 2.82 26.30
N GLU A 5 -7.52 1.83 26.93
CA GLU A 5 -6.96 1.21 28.13
C GLU A 5 -6.42 -0.19 27.77
N PRO A 6 -5.47 -0.77 28.52
CA PRO A 6 -4.85 -2.06 28.18
C PRO A 6 -5.85 -3.23 27.99
N TRP A 7 -7.08 -3.09 28.49
CA TRP A 7 -8.15 -4.07 28.36
C TRP A 7 -9.05 -3.86 27.12
N ALA A 8 -8.87 -2.77 26.34
CA ALA A 8 -9.67 -2.49 25.14
C ALA A 8 -9.54 -3.57 24.06
N ASP A 9 -8.42 -4.31 24.05
CA ASP A 9 -8.20 -5.42 23.14
C ASP A 9 -9.02 -6.68 23.50
N SER A 10 -9.60 -6.73 24.67
CA SER A 10 -10.40 -7.86 25.16
C SER A 10 -11.91 -7.65 25.07
N ILE A 11 -12.38 -6.59 24.41
CA ILE A 11 -13.79 -6.32 24.22
C ILE A 11 -14.34 -7.22 23.12
N GLU A 12 -15.35 -8.01 23.48
CA GLU A 12 -16.12 -8.87 22.59
C GLU A 12 -17.56 -8.34 22.47
N ILE A 13 -18.04 -8.10 21.26
CA ILE A 13 -19.43 -7.71 21.00
C ILE A 13 -20.26 -8.98 20.89
N LEU A 14 -21.37 -9.05 21.60
CA LEU A 14 -22.15 -10.29 21.81
C LEU A 14 -23.36 -10.40 20.90
N ASN A 15 -23.98 -9.30 20.48
CA ASN A 15 -25.28 -9.30 19.82
C ASN A 15 -25.29 -8.76 18.38
N THR A 16 -24.13 -8.41 17.82
CA THR A 16 -24.00 -8.02 16.42
C THR A 16 -22.60 -8.28 15.89
N VAL A 17 -22.46 -8.26 14.57
CA VAL A 17 -21.18 -8.37 13.86
C VAL A 17 -20.83 -7.03 13.25
N GLY A 18 -19.57 -6.69 13.21
CA GLY A 18 -19.15 -5.42 12.66
C GLY A 18 -17.65 -5.32 12.45
N VAL A 19 -17.19 -4.13 12.11
CA VAL A 19 -15.80 -3.81 11.81
C VAL A 19 -15.21 -2.93 12.88
N TRP A 20 -14.05 -3.31 13.38
CA TRP A 20 -13.28 -2.52 14.33
C TRP A 20 -12.33 -1.57 13.61
N ASP A 21 -12.34 -0.32 14.02
CA ASP A 21 -11.28 0.65 13.76
C ASP A 21 -10.52 0.90 15.06
N LYS A 22 -9.26 0.47 15.11
CA LYS A 22 -8.40 0.63 16.28
C LYS A 22 -7.27 1.57 15.96
N ASN A 23 -7.08 2.59 16.76
CA ASN A 23 -5.92 3.45 16.74
C ASN A 23 -5.27 3.50 18.14
N GLU A 24 -4.19 4.27 18.31
CA GLU A 24 -3.43 4.34 19.56
C GLU A 24 -4.22 4.89 20.76
N ILE A 25 -5.34 5.59 20.53
CA ILE A 25 -6.08 6.32 21.56
C ILE A 25 -7.51 5.81 21.70
N THR A 26 -8.14 5.43 20.59
CA THR A 26 -9.57 5.04 20.57
C THR A 26 -9.80 3.81 19.72
N SER A 27 -10.84 3.07 20.06
CA SER A 27 -11.38 2.00 19.21
C SER A 27 -12.84 2.29 18.89
N SER A 28 -13.20 2.18 17.60
CA SER A 28 -14.55 2.38 17.11
C SER A 28 -15.07 1.07 16.52
N PHE A 29 -16.31 0.74 16.83
CA PHE A 29 -16.98 -0.44 16.27
C PHE A 29 -18.09 0.00 15.32
N TRP A 30 -18.05 -0.48 14.09
CA TRP A 30 -18.99 -0.19 13.01
C TRP A 30 -19.90 -1.40 12.79
N PHE A 31 -21.22 -1.19 12.75
CA PHE A 31 -22.22 -2.22 12.53
C PHE A 31 -23.40 -1.65 11.73
N THR A 32 -24.21 -2.52 11.14
CA THR A 32 -25.36 -2.16 10.28
C THR A 32 -26.71 -2.51 10.89
N ASP A 33 -26.72 -3.31 11.95
CA ASP A 33 -27.97 -3.75 12.56
C ASP A 33 -28.70 -2.60 13.25
N SER A 34 -30.02 -2.61 13.18
CA SER A 34 -30.86 -1.68 13.93
C SER A 34 -31.05 -2.21 15.36
N LEU A 35 -30.19 -1.75 16.27
CA LEU A 35 -30.16 -2.18 17.64
C LEU A 35 -30.43 -1.00 18.59
N GLU A 36 -31.14 -1.24 19.68
CA GLU A 36 -31.29 -0.29 20.77
C GLU A 36 -30.07 -0.32 21.70
N TYR A 37 -29.52 -1.50 21.92
CA TYR A 37 -28.34 -1.71 22.78
C TYR A 37 -27.31 -2.61 22.11
N ILE A 38 -26.05 -2.28 22.30
CA ILE A 38 -24.93 -3.18 22.04
C ILE A 38 -24.50 -3.81 23.34
N HIS A 39 -24.55 -5.14 23.37
CA HIS A 39 -24.06 -5.94 24.50
C HIS A 39 -22.59 -6.30 24.25
N TYR A 40 -21.75 -6.09 25.22
CA TYR A 40 -20.34 -6.42 25.13
C TYR A 40 -19.82 -7.10 26.39
N LYS A 41 -18.75 -7.83 26.22
CA LYS A 41 -18.00 -8.49 27.28
C LYS A 41 -16.59 -7.93 27.30
N CYS A 42 -16.08 -7.66 28.49
CA CYS A 42 -14.70 -7.26 28.73
C CYS A 42 -14.13 -8.11 29.88
N GLY A 43 -13.28 -9.07 29.56
CA GLY A 43 -12.85 -10.08 30.52
C GLY A 43 -14.03 -10.89 31.07
N SER A 44 -14.26 -10.85 32.37
CA SER A 44 -15.41 -11.50 33.03
C SER A 44 -16.65 -10.61 33.18
N LYS A 45 -16.56 -9.33 32.82
CA LYS A 45 -17.67 -8.37 32.97
C LYS A 45 -18.48 -8.30 31.71
N HIS A 46 -19.79 -8.25 31.84
CA HIS A 46 -20.76 -8.00 30.79
C HIS A 46 -21.45 -6.66 31.05
N ASP A 47 -21.63 -5.88 29.98
CA ASP A 47 -22.30 -4.58 30.05
C ASP A 47 -23.00 -4.28 28.72
N SER A 48 -23.70 -3.16 28.63
CA SER A 48 -24.39 -2.73 27.43
C SER A 48 -24.30 -1.21 27.25
N VAL A 49 -24.28 -0.79 25.98
CA VAL A 49 -24.28 0.62 25.59
C VAL A 49 -25.50 0.91 24.75
N LEU A 50 -26.25 1.96 25.13
CA LEU A 50 -27.38 2.47 24.36
C LEU A 50 -26.88 3.01 23.01
N VAL A 51 -27.45 2.52 21.94
CA VAL A 51 -27.18 3.01 20.58
C VAL A 51 -27.98 4.29 20.34
N LYS A 52 -27.30 5.41 20.17
CA LYS A 52 -27.95 6.62 19.70
C LYS A 52 -27.99 6.57 18.17
N ASN A 53 -29.15 6.30 17.60
CA ASN A 53 -29.38 6.50 16.18
C ASN A 53 -29.17 7.98 15.86
N THR A 54 -28.17 8.26 15.02
CA THR A 54 -28.04 9.55 14.36
C THR A 54 -28.69 9.39 12.98
N ASP A 55 -29.74 10.16 12.71
CA ASP A 55 -30.46 10.14 11.42
C ASP A 55 -29.60 10.46 10.20
N ASN A 56 -28.33 10.82 10.40
CA ASN A 56 -27.38 11.14 9.38
C ASN A 56 -26.21 10.15 9.42
N ALA A 57 -26.29 9.09 8.64
CA ALA A 57 -25.11 8.28 8.34
C ALA A 57 -24.05 9.16 7.67
N PRO A 58 -22.80 9.13 8.12
CA PRO A 58 -21.74 9.93 7.49
C PRO A 58 -21.55 9.52 6.03
N GLY A 59 -21.36 10.50 5.15
CA GLY A 59 -20.97 10.23 3.77
C GLY A 59 -19.59 9.60 3.68
N LEU A 60 -19.36 8.79 2.66
CA LEU A 60 -18.06 8.20 2.39
C LEU A 60 -17.08 9.27 1.87
N GLU A 61 -16.02 9.52 2.62
CA GLU A 61 -14.94 10.42 2.24
C GLU A 61 -13.65 9.62 2.00
N LEU A 62 -12.99 9.90 0.87
CA LEU A 62 -11.69 9.34 0.53
C LEU A 62 -10.61 10.42 0.59
N LYS A 63 -9.54 10.18 1.33
CA LYS A 63 -8.42 11.13 1.53
C LYS A 63 -7.07 10.46 1.26
N LEU A 64 -6.14 11.19 0.64
CA LEU A 64 -4.77 10.72 0.51
C LEU A 64 -4.06 10.69 1.88
N LYS A 65 -3.42 9.57 2.21
CA LYS A 65 -2.53 9.47 3.37
C LYS A 65 -1.17 10.12 3.11
N SER A 66 -0.66 10.01 1.89
CA SER A 66 0.64 10.54 1.49
C SER A 66 0.52 11.88 0.77
N LYS A 67 1.46 12.78 1.01
CA LYS A 67 1.52 14.06 0.31
C LYS A 67 1.79 13.84 -1.18
N PRO A 68 1.07 14.54 -2.08
CA PRO A 68 1.12 14.29 -3.53
C PRO A 68 2.47 14.58 -4.22
N HIS A 69 3.47 15.07 -3.50
CA HIS A 69 4.72 15.59 -4.11
C HIS A 69 5.83 14.56 -4.34
N ASN A 70 5.65 13.30 -3.96
CA ASN A 70 6.72 12.30 -3.98
C ASN A 70 6.30 10.97 -4.59
N ILE A 71 5.64 10.98 -5.75
CA ILE A 71 5.41 9.72 -6.46
C ILE A 71 6.65 9.38 -7.27
N ALA A 72 7.35 8.34 -6.86
CA ALA A 72 8.41 7.70 -7.63
C ALA A 72 7.82 6.58 -8.51
N ASN A 73 8.62 6.09 -9.47
CA ASN A 73 8.23 4.93 -10.28
C ASN A 73 8.00 3.70 -9.38
N ASN A 74 6.91 2.98 -9.58
CA ASN A 74 6.40 1.91 -8.71
C ASN A 74 6.00 2.39 -7.31
N SER A 75 5.66 3.66 -7.16
CA SER A 75 5.06 4.17 -5.93
C SER A 75 3.66 3.63 -5.76
N GLU A 76 3.26 3.56 -4.51
CA GLU A 76 1.91 3.20 -4.12
C GLU A 76 1.21 4.44 -3.57
N VAL A 77 0.01 4.68 -4.04
CA VAL A 77 -0.84 5.72 -3.48
C VAL A 77 -1.72 5.10 -2.41
N ILE A 78 -1.62 5.62 -1.21
CA ILE A 78 -2.43 5.17 -0.08
C ILE A 78 -3.58 6.13 0.15
N ILE A 79 -4.79 5.61 0.07
CA ILE A 79 -6.04 6.35 0.26
C ILE A 79 -6.70 5.83 1.53
N LYS A 80 -7.10 6.75 2.38
CA LYS A 80 -7.84 6.46 3.62
C LYS A 80 -9.31 6.81 3.45
N SER A 81 -10.15 5.96 3.99
CA SER A 81 -11.59 6.18 4.14
C SER A 81 -11.94 6.57 5.57
N ASN A 82 -12.97 7.38 5.75
CA ASN A 82 -13.55 7.72 7.05
C ASN A 82 -14.51 6.63 7.58
N ILE A 83 -14.96 5.72 6.71
CA ILE A 83 -15.90 4.62 7.01
C ILE A 83 -15.30 3.32 6.49
N PRO A 84 -15.53 2.16 7.14
CA PRO A 84 -15.08 0.88 6.64
C PRO A 84 -15.59 0.62 5.21
N ILE A 85 -14.69 0.14 4.36
CA ILE A 85 -14.98 -0.20 2.97
C ILE A 85 -15.44 -1.65 2.90
N ASN A 86 -16.53 -1.87 2.17
CA ASN A 86 -17.08 -3.19 1.91
C ASN A 86 -16.68 -3.72 0.52
N ASN A 87 -16.66 -2.83 -0.48
CA ASN A 87 -16.40 -3.23 -1.85
C ASN A 87 -15.64 -2.16 -2.65
N ILE A 88 -14.84 -2.62 -3.62
CA ILE A 88 -14.11 -1.78 -4.58
C ILE A 88 -14.39 -2.28 -6.00
N VAL A 89 -14.73 -1.36 -6.89
CA VAL A 89 -14.95 -1.61 -8.32
C VAL A 89 -13.70 -1.16 -9.09
N GLU A 90 -12.80 -2.08 -9.38
CA GLU A 90 -11.44 -1.81 -9.87
C GLU A 90 -11.42 -0.97 -11.16
N ASN A 91 -12.27 -1.26 -12.13
CA ASN A 91 -12.31 -0.58 -13.42
C ASN A 91 -12.77 0.90 -13.35
N LEU A 92 -13.19 1.37 -12.18
CA LEU A 92 -13.54 2.76 -11.91
C LEU A 92 -12.36 3.59 -11.36
N PHE A 93 -11.19 2.96 -11.19
CA PHE A 93 -9.94 3.65 -10.89
C PHE A 93 -9.15 3.85 -12.17
N THR A 94 -8.74 5.06 -12.46
CA THR A 94 -8.03 5.38 -13.68
C THR A 94 -6.89 6.36 -13.45
N TRP A 95 -5.73 6.11 -14.09
CA TRP A 95 -4.68 7.10 -14.23
C TRP A 95 -4.80 7.79 -15.58
N ASN A 96 -4.55 9.10 -15.64
CA ASN A 96 -4.37 9.76 -16.93
C ASN A 96 -3.15 9.17 -17.65
N ASN A 97 -3.24 9.02 -18.97
CA ASN A 97 -2.16 8.53 -19.83
C ASN A 97 -1.65 7.10 -19.54
N ILE A 98 -2.44 6.27 -18.85
CA ILE A 98 -2.16 4.85 -18.66
C ILE A 98 -3.37 4.05 -19.15
N ASN A 99 -3.15 3.18 -20.13
CA ASN A 99 -4.20 2.32 -20.69
C ASN A 99 -4.28 0.95 -20.00
N SER A 100 -3.35 0.66 -19.07
CA SER A 100 -3.37 -0.59 -18.32
C SER A 100 -4.40 -0.54 -17.19
N PRO A 101 -5.10 -1.64 -16.90
CA PRO A 101 -6.01 -1.71 -15.78
C PRO A 101 -5.25 -1.47 -14.46
N ILE A 102 -5.86 -0.68 -13.59
CA ILE A 102 -5.37 -0.48 -12.23
C ILE A 102 -6.03 -1.54 -11.35
N LEU A 103 -5.23 -2.17 -10.50
CA LEU A 103 -5.71 -3.13 -9.50
C LEU A 103 -5.55 -2.51 -8.10
N PRO A 104 -6.53 -1.74 -7.63
CA PRO A 104 -6.52 -1.25 -6.26
C PRO A 104 -6.64 -2.43 -5.30
N ILE A 105 -5.95 -2.35 -4.17
CA ILE A 105 -5.94 -3.40 -3.14
C ILE A 105 -6.45 -2.81 -1.84
N LEU A 106 -7.42 -3.45 -1.22
CA LEU A 106 -7.84 -3.13 0.14
C LEU A 106 -6.83 -3.74 1.12
N LEU A 107 -6.05 -2.89 1.80
CA LEU A 107 -5.05 -3.34 2.78
C LEU A 107 -5.67 -3.65 4.14
N ASP A 108 -6.62 -2.85 4.53
CA ASP A 108 -7.44 -2.97 5.73
C ASP A 108 -8.81 -2.32 5.44
N PRO A 109 -9.83 -2.47 6.31
CA PRO A 109 -11.16 -1.92 6.03
C PRO A 109 -11.21 -0.41 5.73
N PHE A 110 -10.17 0.34 6.03
CA PHE A 110 -10.11 1.80 5.84
C PHE A 110 -9.05 2.25 4.86
N THR A 111 -8.30 1.32 4.25
CA THR A 111 -7.11 1.68 3.46
C THR A 111 -7.09 1.01 2.11
N ILE A 112 -7.12 1.83 1.07
CA ILE A 112 -6.92 1.39 -0.31
C ILE A 112 -5.50 1.72 -0.73
N LYS A 113 -4.81 0.74 -1.29
CA LYS A 113 -3.55 0.89 -1.98
C LYS A 113 -3.79 0.89 -3.49
N VAL A 114 -3.35 1.93 -4.18
CA VAL A 114 -3.43 2.06 -5.62
C VAL A 114 -2.02 2.05 -6.21
N PRO A 115 -1.64 1.07 -7.03
CA PRO A 115 -0.34 1.04 -7.68
C PRO A 115 -0.23 2.19 -8.68
N CYS A 116 0.95 2.80 -8.77
CA CYS A 116 1.27 3.84 -9.71
C CYS A 116 2.50 3.47 -10.53
N GLU A 117 2.31 3.28 -11.83
CA GLU A 117 3.42 3.15 -12.78
C GLU A 117 3.74 4.52 -13.39
N VAL A 118 4.92 5.03 -13.11
CA VAL A 118 5.39 6.28 -13.71
C VAL A 118 6.08 5.98 -15.04
N GLN A 119 5.37 6.14 -16.13
CA GLN A 119 5.91 5.94 -17.48
C GLN A 119 6.43 7.24 -18.10
N SER A 120 6.08 8.39 -17.56
CA SER A 120 6.48 9.71 -18.06
C SER A 120 6.43 10.74 -16.93
N LEU A 121 7.14 11.86 -17.13
CA LEU A 121 7.19 13.01 -16.19
C LEU A 121 6.05 14.01 -16.36
N SER A 122 5.01 13.63 -17.02
CA SER A 122 3.79 14.46 -17.04
C SER A 122 3.06 14.37 -15.70
N GLU A 123 2.28 15.37 -15.41
CA GLU A 123 1.33 15.35 -14.32
C GLU A 123 0.54 14.03 -14.32
N LYS A 124 0.46 13.40 -13.15
CA LYS A 124 -0.33 12.18 -12.94
C LYS A 124 -1.61 12.51 -12.20
N ILE A 125 -2.71 12.08 -12.75
CA ILE A 125 -4.03 12.26 -12.15
C ILE A 125 -4.63 10.88 -11.91
N LEU A 126 -4.84 10.54 -10.64
CA LEU A 126 -5.64 9.39 -10.25
C LEU A 126 -7.09 9.85 -10.14
N THR A 127 -7.96 9.30 -10.95
CA THR A 127 -9.40 9.52 -10.87
C THR A 127 -10.08 8.27 -10.34
N ILE A 128 -10.82 8.44 -9.25
CA ILE A 128 -11.75 7.45 -8.69
C ILE A 128 -13.14 7.93 -9.06
N LYS A 129 -13.79 7.23 -9.96
CA LYS A 129 -15.13 7.61 -10.41
C LYS A 129 -16.16 7.42 -9.31
N SER A 130 -17.34 8.00 -9.45
CA SER A 130 -18.48 7.73 -8.56
C SER A 130 -18.79 6.25 -8.50
N ASP A 131 -19.27 5.79 -7.37
CA ASP A 131 -19.62 4.38 -7.10
C ASP A 131 -18.44 3.38 -7.18
N ALA A 132 -17.19 3.87 -7.23
CA ALA A 132 -16.00 3.03 -7.26
C ALA A 132 -15.72 2.33 -5.92
N VAL A 133 -16.13 2.94 -4.83
CA VAL A 133 -15.96 2.45 -3.46
C VAL A 133 -17.29 2.48 -2.75
N GLU A 134 -17.67 1.35 -2.18
CA GLU A 134 -18.86 1.21 -1.35
C GLU A 134 -18.47 0.92 0.09
N SER A 135 -19.02 1.69 1.01
CA SER A 135 -18.78 1.53 2.44
C SER A 135 -19.59 0.37 3.03
N PHE A 136 -19.20 -0.06 4.21
CA PHE A 136 -19.90 -1.07 5.01
C PHE A 136 -21.38 -0.70 5.31
N ILE A 137 -21.70 0.58 5.37
CA ILE A 137 -23.07 1.08 5.59
C ILE A 137 -23.81 1.41 4.29
N GLY A 138 -23.26 1.01 3.12
CA GLY A 138 -23.89 1.18 1.80
C GLY A 138 -23.72 2.55 1.17
N SER A 139 -23.04 3.51 1.80
CA SER A 139 -22.72 4.79 1.16
C SER A 139 -21.60 4.61 0.13
N LYS A 140 -21.69 5.36 -0.97
CA LYS A 140 -20.74 5.30 -2.08
C LYS A 140 -20.00 6.62 -2.24
N ASN A 141 -18.82 6.59 -2.85
CA ASN A 141 -18.06 7.79 -3.10
C ASN A 141 -18.61 8.58 -4.30
N ASP A 142 -18.48 9.89 -4.22
CA ASP A 142 -18.54 10.78 -5.37
C ASP A 142 -17.24 10.67 -6.18
N SER A 143 -17.29 11.15 -7.46
CA SER A 143 -16.07 11.20 -8.27
C SER A 143 -15.03 12.13 -7.65
N ILE A 144 -13.81 11.63 -7.46
CA ILE A 144 -12.69 12.37 -6.89
C ILE A 144 -11.44 12.20 -7.74
N SER A 145 -10.65 13.26 -7.86
CA SER A 145 -9.36 13.22 -8.57
C SER A 145 -8.23 13.75 -7.70
N PHE A 146 -7.13 13.02 -7.70
CA PHE A 146 -5.89 13.39 -7.00
C PHE A 146 -4.81 13.71 -8.02
N VAL A 147 -4.24 14.91 -7.94
CA VAL A 147 -3.20 15.40 -8.85
C VAL A 147 -1.83 15.25 -8.20
N PHE A 148 -0.89 14.65 -8.94
CA PHE A 148 0.47 14.40 -8.51
C PHE A 148 1.45 15.04 -9.50
N ASN A 149 2.21 16.02 -9.03
CA ASN A 149 3.25 16.68 -9.80
C ASN A 149 4.59 15.99 -9.56
N LEU A 150 5.21 15.51 -10.63
CA LEU A 150 6.55 14.93 -10.61
C LEU A 150 7.57 16.05 -10.84
N ASN A 151 8.33 16.40 -9.81
CA ASN A 151 9.42 17.36 -9.96
C ASN A 151 10.68 16.63 -10.42
N LYS A 152 11.05 16.83 -11.70
CA LYS A 152 12.24 16.23 -12.36
C LYS A 152 13.53 16.45 -11.60
N GLU A 153 13.70 17.63 -11.03
CA GLU A 153 14.93 18.06 -10.35
C GLU A 153 15.21 17.29 -9.05
N LYS A 154 14.22 16.53 -8.59
CA LYS A 154 14.30 15.76 -7.35
C LYS A 154 14.62 14.28 -7.54
N PHE A 155 14.92 13.83 -8.76
CA PHE A 155 15.18 12.42 -9.00
C PHE A 155 16.53 12.23 -9.69
N GLY A 156 17.26 11.23 -9.26
CA GLY A 156 18.50 10.84 -9.88
C GLY A 156 18.34 9.78 -10.96
N ILE A 157 19.44 9.57 -11.67
CA ILE A 157 19.58 8.56 -12.72
C ILE A 157 20.77 7.68 -12.36
N LEU A 158 20.59 6.37 -12.41
CA LEU A 158 21.66 5.38 -12.26
C LEU A 158 21.91 4.68 -13.59
N ASN A 159 23.10 4.90 -14.15
CA ASN A 159 23.57 4.20 -15.33
C ASN A 159 24.38 2.98 -14.91
N ILE A 160 23.96 1.81 -15.36
CA ILE A 160 24.59 0.54 -15.07
C ILE A 160 25.22 0.04 -16.38
N LYS A 161 26.51 -0.28 -16.31
CA LYS A 161 27.25 -0.93 -17.39
C LYS A 161 27.69 -2.30 -16.90
N ALA A 162 27.33 -3.33 -17.62
CA ALA A 162 27.82 -4.67 -17.39
C ALA A 162 28.94 -4.96 -18.37
N GLU A 163 30.06 -5.47 -17.88
CA GLU A 163 31.25 -5.74 -18.71
C GLU A 163 31.11 -7.03 -19.54
N ASN A 164 30.21 -7.93 -19.15
CA ASN A 164 29.99 -9.19 -19.83
C ASN A 164 28.51 -9.40 -20.15
N GLU A 165 28.21 -10.26 -21.14
CA GLU A 165 26.84 -10.72 -21.35
C GLU A 165 26.36 -11.51 -20.12
N ILE A 166 25.20 -11.14 -19.60
CA ILE A 166 24.70 -11.62 -18.33
C ILE A 166 23.30 -12.20 -18.56
N GLU A 167 23.21 -13.50 -18.55
CA GLU A 167 21.93 -14.19 -18.50
C GLU A 167 21.46 -14.33 -17.05
N SER A 168 20.20 -14.05 -16.80
CA SER A 168 19.51 -14.30 -15.51
C SER A 168 20.03 -13.54 -14.29
N ILE A 169 20.70 -12.38 -14.44
CA ILE A 169 21.04 -11.57 -13.29
C ILE A 169 19.91 -10.61 -12.95
N CYS A 170 19.47 -10.66 -11.70
CA CYS A 170 18.60 -9.65 -11.09
C CYS A 170 19.42 -8.62 -10.31
N LEU A 171 19.00 -7.37 -10.43
CA LEU A 171 19.57 -6.24 -9.70
C LEU A 171 18.49 -5.68 -8.78
N GLU A 172 18.87 -5.44 -7.53
CA GLU A 172 18.03 -4.77 -6.54
C GLU A 172 18.75 -3.53 -5.97
N LEU A 173 18.04 -2.41 -5.98
CA LEU A 173 18.41 -1.18 -5.31
C LEU A 173 17.54 -1.02 -4.09
N PHE A 174 18.12 -0.86 -2.90
CA PHE A 174 17.37 -0.79 -1.66
C PHE A 174 17.86 0.31 -0.71
N ASP A 175 16.89 0.85 0.02
CA ASP A 175 17.08 1.81 1.10
C ASP A 175 16.77 1.10 2.42
N GLU A 176 17.78 0.98 3.28
CA GLU A 176 17.73 0.12 4.45
C GLU A 176 17.27 -1.30 4.08
N ASP A 177 16.04 -1.70 4.44
CA ASP A 177 15.47 -3.01 4.14
C ASP A 177 14.41 -3.00 3.02
N ASN A 178 14.13 -1.82 2.44
CA ASN A 178 13.11 -1.68 1.41
C ASN A 178 13.69 -1.75 0.01
N ILE A 179 13.19 -2.65 -0.83
CA ILE A 179 13.56 -2.72 -2.25
C ILE A 179 12.87 -1.56 -2.98
N ILE A 180 13.67 -0.60 -3.44
CA ILE A 180 13.19 0.57 -4.18
C ILE A 180 13.06 0.27 -5.67
N ARG A 181 13.96 -0.57 -6.21
CA ARG A 181 13.95 -1.03 -7.61
C ARG A 181 14.43 -2.45 -7.71
N LYS A 182 13.77 -3.19 -8.58
CA LYS A 182 14.17 -4.54 -8.96
C LYS A 182 14.01 -4.71 -10.46
N LEU A 183 15.01 -5.28 -11.11
CA LEU A 183 14.99 -5.48 -12.56
C LEU A 183 15.95 -6.60 -12.98
N LYS A 184 15.66 -7.26 -14.11
CA LYS A 184 16.62 -8.13 -14.78
C LYS A 184 17.64 -7.27 -15.49
N LEU A 185 18.92 -7.54 -15.22
CA LEU A 185 20.03 -6.76 -15.77
C LEU A 185 20.23 -7.08 -17.24
N LYS A 186 20.32 -6.04 -18.05
CA LYS A 186 20.76 -6.09 -19.45
C LYS A 186 22.13 -5.43 -19.54
N SER A 187 22.87 -5.68 -20.61
CA SER A 187 24.26 -5.24 -20.78
C SER A 187 24.50 -3.76 -20.47
N ASN A 188 23.60 -2.88 -20.87
CA ASN A 188 23.60 -1.47 -20.50
C ASN A 188 22.19 -1.07 -20.12
N GLN A 189 22.03 -0.50 -18.94
CA GLN A 189 20.72 -0.14 -18.43
C GLN A 189 20.74 1.16 -17.65
N THR A 190 19.73 1.98 -17.84
CA THR A 190 19.52 3.23 -17.11
C THR A 190 18.28 3.08 -16.24
N ILE A 191 18.45 3.25 -14.94
CA ILE A 191 17.34 3.37 -13.99
C ILE A 191 17.11 4.87 -13.78
N GLN A 192 15.95 5.33 -14.16
CA GLN A 192 15.53 6.73 -13.99
C GLN A 192 14.64 6.88 -12.77
N TRP A 193 14.49 8.11 -12.31
CA TRP A 193 13.53 8.49 -11.27
C TRP A 193 13.79 7.81 -9.92
N ILE A 194 15.05 7.79 -9.50
CA ILE A 194 15.44 7.34 -8.18
C ILE A 194 15.33 8.55 -7.24
N PRO A 195 14.54 8.47 -6.15
CA PRO A 195 14.47 9.55 -5.16
C PRO A 195 15.86 9.89 -4.60
N PRO A 196 16.11 11.12 -4.16
CA PRO A 196 17.34 11.42 -3.43
C PRO A 196 17.44 10.57 -2.18
N GLY A 197 18.62 10.01 -1.94
CA GLY A 197 18.84 9.11 -0.80
C GLY A 197 20.17 8.38 -0.88
N ASN A 198 20.39 7.52 0.11
CA ASN A 198 21.55 6.63 0.15
C ASN A 198 21.07 5.20 -0.08
N TYR A 199 21.57 4.58 -1.11
CA TYR A 199 21.11 3.27 -1.55
C TYR A 199 22.21 2.23 -1.50
N ARG A 200 21.85 1.00 -1.24
CA ARG A 200 22.67 -0.18 -1.46
C ARG A 200 22.23 -0.88 -2.73
N LEU A 201 23.19 -1.49 -3.40
CA LEU A 201 22.94 -2.26 -4.60
C LEU A 201 23.39 -3.69 -4.38
N ARG A 202 22.56 -4.65 -4.77
CA ARG A 202 22.93 -6.06 -4.83
C ARG A 202 22.51 -6.67 -6.16
N THR A 203 23.24 -7.69 -6.59
CA THR A 203 22.88 -8.50 -7.74
C THR A 203 22.91 -9.97 -7.35
N TYR A 204 22.04 -10.77 -7.94
CA TYR A 204 22.04 -12.22 -7.76
C TYR A 204 21.68 -12.90 -9.07
N ILE A 205 22.07 -14.20 -9.17
CA ILE A 205 21.73 -15.03 -10.31
C ILE A 205 20.42 -15.75 -10.01
N ASP A 206 19.34 -15.35 -10.70
CA ASP A 206 18.00 -15.95 -10.56
C ASP A 206 17.95 -17.23 -11.44
N GLN A 207 18.33 -18.38 -10.87
CA GLN A 207 18.47 -19.64 -11.59
C GLN A 207 17.12 -20.25 -11.98
N ASN A 208 16.11 -20.08 -11.14
CA ASN A 208 14.77 -20.63 -11.34
C ASN A 208 13.77 -19.66 -11.98
N ASN A 209 14.21 -18.43 -12.27
CA ASN A 209 13.40 -17.35 -12.86
C ASN A 209 12.16 -16.94 -12.04
N ASN A 210 12.23 -17.07 -10.70
CA ASN A 210 11.14 -16.67 -9.82
C ASN A 210 11.19 -15.16 -9.45
N ASN A 211 12.25 -14.46 -9.86
CA ASN A 211 12.56 -13.08 -9.53
C ASN A 211 12.79 -12.82 -8.03
N PHE A 212 13.15 -13.82 -7.25
CA PHE A 212 13.54 -13.67 -5.85
C PHE A 212 14.90 -14.32 -5.65
N TRP A 213 15.67 -13.81 -4.70
CA TRP A 213 16.88 -14.47 -4.27
C TRP A 213 16.54 -15.63 -3.32
N ASP A 214 17.02 -16.81 -3.66
CA ASP A 214 16.82 -18.01 -2.86
C ASP A 214 18.03 -18.31 -1.97
N SER A 215 17.78 -18.39 -0.68
CA SER A 215 18.82 -18.67 0.34
C SER A 215 19.31 -20.11 0.35
N GLY A 216 18.74 -20.97 -0.50
CA GLY A 216 18.96 -22.41 -0.45
C GLY A 216 18.21 -23.10 0.69
N LYS A 217 18.23 -24.41 0.67
CA LYS A 217 17.60 -25.24 1.71
C LYS A 217 18.46 -26.43 2.05
N LEU A 218 19.02 -26.47 3.24
CA LEU A 218 19.92 -27.51 3.71
C LEU A 218 19.24 -28.90 3.71
N THR A 219 17.96 -28.95 4.06
CA THR A 219 17.15 -30.19 4.08
C THR A 219 16.88 -30.79 2.72
N GLU A 220 16.98 -29.99 1.66
CA GLU A 220 16.72 -30.39 0.26
C GLU A 220 18.03 -30.46 -0.55
N SER A 221 19.18 -30.23 0.09
CA SER A 221 20.50 -30.11 -0.57
C SER A 221 20.52 -29.07 -1.69
N LEU A 222 19.71 -28.03 -1.57
CA LEU A 222 19.67 -26.90 -2.50
C LEU A 222 20.66 -25.83 -2.05
N GLU A 223 21.58 -25.47 -2.94
CA GLU A 223 22.51 -24.38 -2.73
C GLU A 223 21.80 -23.02 -2.86
N SER A 224 22.32 -22.01 -2.15
CA SER A 224 21.84 -20.64 -2.30
C SER A 224 22.25 -20.07 -3.66
N GLU A 225 21.40 -19.21 -4.20
CA GLU A 225 21.76 -18.43 -5.39
C GLU A 225 22.92 -17.50 -5.10
N SER A 226 23.81 -17.38 -6.09
CA SER A 226 24.99 -16.51 -5.97
C SER A 226 24.58 -15.04 -5.89
N ILE A 227 25.01 -14.35 -4.85
CA ILE A 227 24.71 -12.94 -4.58
C ILE A 227 26.00 -12.10 -4.50
N LYS A 228 25.97 -10.91 -5.06
CA LYS A 228 27.02 -9.89 -4.91
C LYS A 228 26.41 -8.60 -4.39
N ILE A 229 27.05 -8.02 -3.38
CA ILE A 229 26.69 -6.72 -2.82
C ILE A 229 27.72 -5.72 -3.27
N TYR A 230 27.28 -4.59 -3.83
CA TYR A 230 28.15 -3.47 -4.13
C TYR A 230 28.62 -2.82 -2.82
N PRO A 231 29.93 -2.67 -2.61
CA PRO A 231 30.47 -2.30 -1.29
C PRO A 231 30.19 -0.84 -0.91
N GLU A 232 29.95 0.03 -1.89
CA GLU A 232 29.76 1.46 -1.66
C GLU A 232 28.29 1.85 -1.61
N LEU A 233 27.98 2.85 -0.78
CA LEU A 233 26.66 3.49 -0.78
C LEU A 233 26.52 4.40 -2.00
N LEU A 234 25.48 4.17 -2.77
CA LEU A 234 25.12 5.04 -3.90
C LEU A 234 24.36 6.26 -3.35
N LYS A 235 24.97 7.44 -3.47
CA LYS A 235 24.34 8.71 -3.09
C LYS A 235 23.66 9.32 -4.31
N ILE A 236 22.34 9.35 -4.27
CA ILE A 236 21.51 10.03 -5.26
C ILE A 236 21.14 11.41 -4.69
N ARG A 237 21.39 12.45 -5.47
CA ARG A 237 21.17 13.86 -5.07
C ARG A 237 20.20 14.55 -6.00
#